data_bf77f210631413e42837e4c44239b44f
#
_entry.id   bf77f210631413e42837e4c44239b44f
#
_cell.length_a   1.000
_cell.length_b   1.000
_cell.length_c   1.000
_cell.angle_alpha   90.00
_cell.angle_beta   90.00
_cell.angle_gamma   90.00
#
_symmetry.space_group_name_H-M   'P 1'
#
loop_
_entity.id
_entity.type
_entity.pdbx_description
1 polymer ?
#
loop_
_entity_poly.entity_id
_entity_poly.type
_entity_poly.pdbx_seq_one_letter_code
_entity_poly.pdbx_strand_id
1 'polypeptide(L)'
;AHPDWNVEPEIMIPLVCEVKELKYVKKVVVETADAEIAAAGIDLKYEVGTMIEIPRAALTADEIAKEADFFCFGTNDLTQMTFGFSRDDAGKFLNAYYDAKIFENDPFAKLDQTGVGKLMDMAIKLGKPVNPKLHVGICGEHGGDPSSVEFCHKIGLDYVSCSPFRVPIARLAAAQAAIADEK
;
A
#
# COMPACT_ATOMS: atom_id res chain seq x y z
N ALA A 1 25.77 11.09 7.58
CA ALA A 1 25.84 12.27 8.41
C ALA A 1 25.40 11.99 9.87
N HIS A 2 24.72 10.87 10.11
CA HIS A 2 24.22 10.47 11.44
C HIS A 2 24.53 8.98 11.65
N PRO A 3 25.77 8.63 12.04
CA PRO A 3 26.20 7.23 12.19
C PRO A 3 25.52 6.51 13.38
N ASP A 4 24.86 7.27 14.24
CA ASP A 4 24.07 6.80 15.38
C ASP A 4 22.60 6.47 15.03
N TRP A 5 22.18 6.74 13.81
CA TRP A 5 20.84 6.42 13.35
C TRP A 5 20.78 5.02 12.74
N ASN A 6 19.78 4.24 13.10
CA ASN A 6 19.39 3.05 12.35
C ASN A 6 18.51 3.50 11.18
N VAL A 7 19.07 3.45 9.97
CA VAL A 7 18.38 3.88 8.75
C VAL A 7 18.16 2.66 7.87
N GLU A 8 16.92 2.40 7.54
CA GLU A 8 16.48 1.31 6.67
C GLU A 8 15.67 1.90 5.50
N PRO A 9 16.35 2.30 4.40
CA PRO A 9 15.67 2.87 3.24
C PRO A 9 14.84 1.82 2.51
N GLU A 10 13.62 2.20 2.16
CA GLU A 10 12.72 1.43 1.32
C GLU A 10 12.47 2.18 0.00
N ILE A 11 12.80 1.56 -1.12
CA ILE A 11 12.60 2.13 -2.46
C ILE A 11 11.38 1.48 -3.07
N MET A 12 10.34 2.26 -3.30
CA MET A 12 9.04 1.78 -3.76
C MET A 12 8.80 2.12 -5.23
N ILE A 13 8.61 1.10 -6.07
CA ILE A 13 8.35 1.26 -7.50
C ILE A 13 6.83 1.33 -7.70
N PRO A 14 6.29 2.45 -8.23
CA PRO A 14 4.85 2.61 -8.43
C PRO A 14 4.36 2.00 -9.74
N LEU A 15 3.05 1.89 -9.90
CA LEU A 15 2.31 1.58 -11.15
C LEU A 15 2.69 0.27 -11.83
N VAL A 16 3.24 -0.67 -11.09
CA VAL A 16 3.60 -2.00 -11.61
C VAL A 16 2.33 -2.82 -11.84
N CYS A 17 2.19 -3.40 -13.03
CA CYS A 17 1.11 -4.34 -13.34
C CYS A 17 1.62 -5.74 -13.76
N GLU A 18 2.90 -5.86 -14.10
CA GLU A 18 3.53 -7.09 -14.57
C GLU A 18 4.87 -7.32 -13.87
N VAL A 19 5.16 -8.55 -13.45
CA VAL A 19 6.43 -8.89 -12.77
C VAL A 19 7.67 -8.52 -13.58
N LYS A 20 7.59 -8.58 -14.91
CA LYS A 20 8.71 -8.19 -15.78
C LYS A 20 9.02 -6.70 -15.75
N GLU A 21 8.01 -5.85 -15.53
CA GLU A 21 8.20 -4.41 -15.30
C GLU A 21 8.97 -4.19 -14.00
N LEU A 22 8.54 -4.85 -12.92
CA LEU A 22 9.21 -4.77 -11.64
C LEU A 22 10.67 -5.21 -11.75
N LYS A 23 10.95 -6.36 -12.38
CA LYS A 23 12.31 -6.85 -12.61
C LYS A 23 13.17 -5.85 -13.35
N TYR A 24 12.63 -5.26 -14.41
CA TYR A 24 13.35 -4.30 -15.26
C TYR A 24 13.73 -3.04 -14.47
N VAL A 25 12.77 -2.45 -13.78
CA VAL A 25 13.00 -1.21 -13.00
C VAL A 25 13.84 -1.50 -11.75
N LYS A 26 13.58 -2.60 -11.02
CA LYS A 26 14.36 -3.01 -9.85
C LYS A 26 15.84 -3.17 -10.19
N LYS A 27 16.17 -3.72 -11.36
CA LYS A 27 17.55 -3.83 -11.82
C LYS A 27 18.25 -2.46 -11.86
N VAL A 28 17.62 -1.45 -12.45
CA VAL A 28 18.17 -0.09 -12.52
C VAL A 28 18.33 0.52 -11.13
N VAL A 29 17.32 0.32 -10.27
CA VAL A 29 17.33 0.80 -8.88
C VAL A 29 18.50 0.20 -8.11
N VAL A 30 18.67 -1.13 -8.16
CA VAL A 30 19.72 -1.84 -7.43
C VAL A 30 21.10 -1.44 -7.95
N GLU A 31 21.33 -1.44 -9.28
CA GLU A 31 22.61 -1.03 -9.87
C GLU A 31 22.99 0.40 -9.47
N THR A 32 22.02 1.31 -9.41
CA THR A 32 22.25 2.70 -8.99
C THR A 32 22.52 2.81 -7.49
N ALA A 33 21.70 2.19 -6.66
CA ALA A 33 21.85 2.23 -5.20
C ALA A 33 23.19 1.64 -4.76
N ASP A 34 23.56 0.48 -5.29
CA ASP A 34 24.82 -0.19 -4.97
C ASP A 34 26.04 0.67 -5.37
N ALA A 35 25.98 1.31 -6.55
CA ALA A 35 27.03 2.21 -7.00
C ALA A 35 27.19 3.44 -6.09
N GLU A 36 26.10 4.06 -5.67
CA GLU A 36 26.11 5.23 -4.78
C GLU A 36 26.57 4.86 -3.36
N ILE A 37 26.13 3.72 -2.82
CA ILE A 37 26.56 3.20 -1.52
C ILE A 37 28.07 2.92 -1.54
N ALA A 38 28.57 2.26 -2.59
CA ALA A 38 29.99 1.99 -2.76
C ALA A 38 30.83 3.28 -2.89
N ALA A 39 30.34 4.24 -3.68
CA ALA A 39 31.00 5.54 -3.85
C ALA A 39 31.05 6.35 -2.53
N ALA A 40 30.03 6.23 -1.70
CA ALA A 40 29.98 6.87 -0.39
C ALA A 40 30.84 6.15 0.66
N GLY A 41 31.30 4.92 0.41
CA GLY A 41 32.09 4.13 1.34
C GLY A 41 31.38 3.77 2.63
N ILE A 42 30.06 3.58 2.58
CA ILE A 42 29.20 3.25 3.72
C ILE A 42 28.65 1.83 3.60
N ASP A 43 28.29 1.24 4.75
CA ASP A 43 27.50 0.01 4.80
C ASP A 43 26.04 0.40 5.06
N LEU A 44 25.21 0.34 4.01
CA LEU A 44 23.78 0.67 4.08
C LEU A 44 22.99 -0.44 3.42
N LYS A 45 22.09 -1.04 4.18
CA LYS A 45 21.09 -1.97 3.66
C LYS A 45 19.85 -1.20 3.23
N TYR A 46 19.19 -1.67 2.18
CA TYR A 46 17.95 -1.10 1.69
C TYR A 46 17.04 -2.21 1.14
N GLU A 47 15.78 -1.90 1.01
CA GLU A 47 14.78 -2.79 0.42
C GLU A 47 14.17 -2.18 -0.84
N VAL A 48 13.77 -3.04 -1.79
CA VAL A 48 13.10 -2.60 -3.02
C VAL A 48 11.78 -3.33 -3.15
N GLY A 49 10.71 -2.59 -2.97
CA GLY A 49 9.34 -3.09 -3.07
C GLY A 49 8.53 -2.37 -4.14
N THR A 50 7.24 -2.62 -4.13
CA THR A 50 6.34 -2.02 -5.11
C THR A 50 5.02 -1.59 -4.50
N MET A 51 4.36 -0.61 -5.14
CA MET A 51 2.94 -0.37 -4.90
C MET A 51 2.10 -1.47 -5.55
N ILE A 52 1.10 -1.95 -4.81
CA ILE A 52 -0.01 -2.71 -5.36
C ILE A 52 -1.18 -1.74 -5.49
N GLU A 53 -1.32 -1.17 -6.67
CA GLU A 53 -2.30 -0.12 -6.98
C GLU A 53 -3.00 -0.34 -8.31
N ILE A 54 -2.50 -1.29 -9.10
CA ILE A 54 -3.14 -1.76 -10.32
C ILE A 54 -3.91 -3.06 -10.00
N PRO A 55 -5.19 -3.19 -10.32
CA PRO A 55 -5.96 -4.41 -10.05
C PRO A 55 -5.29 -5.69 -10.55
N ARG A 56 -4.65 -5.65 -11.74
CA ARG A 56 -3.90 -6.78 -12.26
C ARG A 56 -2.74 -7.18 -11.35
N ALA A 57 -2.04 -6.23 -10.73
CA ALA A 57 -0.98 -6.52 -9.78
C ALA A 57 -1.50 -7.27 -8.54
N ALA A 58 -2.67 -6.87 -8.03
CA ALA A 58 -3.31 -7.58 -6.91
C ALA A 58 -3.67 -9.03 -7.28
N LEU A 59 -4.15 -9.26 -8.50
CA LEU A 59 -4.52 -10.58 -9.02
C LEU A 59 -3.31 -11.50 -9.29
N THR A 60 -2.12 -10.94 -9.50
CA THR A 60 -0.87 -11.67 -9.78
C THR A 60 0.20 -11.40 -8.72
N ALA A 61 -0.24 -11.13 -7.49
CA ALA A 61 0.65 -10.74 -6.40
C ALA A 61 1.63 -11.85 -5.99
N ASP A 62 1.30 -13.11 -6.23
CA ASP A 62 2.20 -14.26 -6.06
C ASP A 62 3.44 -14.17 -6.99
N GLU A 63 3.26 -13.73 -8.23
CA GLU A 63 4.38 -13.53 -9.16
C GLU A 63 5.22 -12.31 -8.76
N ILE A 64 4.56 -11.21 -8.37
CA ILE A 64 5.23 -9.96 -7.99
C ILE A 64 6.00 -10.13 -6.67
N ALA A 65 5.47 -10.90 -5.72
CA ALA A 65 6.10 -11.16 -4.42
C ALA A 65 7.43 -11.91 -4.53
N LYS A 66 7.70 -12.60 -5.62
CA LYS A 66 9.01 -13.24 -5.88
C LYS A 66 10.14 -12.23 -6.06
N GLU A 67 9.80 -11.00 -6.44
CA GLU A 67 10.74 -9.95 -6.78
C GLU A 67 10.71 -8.76 -5.81
N ALA A 68 9.64 -8.60 -5.04
CA ALA A 68 9.46 -7.49 -4.11
C ALA A 68 9.87 -7.88 -2.68
N ASP A 69 10.55 -6.96 -2.00
CA ASP A 69 10.87 -7.10 -0.59
C ASP A 69 9.67 -6.69 0.28
N PHE A 70 8.84 -5.75 -0.20
CA PHE A 70 7.61 -5.32 0.44
C PHE A 70 6.53 -4.90 -0.56
N PHE A 71 5.28 -4.87 -0.09
CA PHE A 71 4.14 -4.28 -0.80
C PHE A 71 3.61 -3.06 -0.05
N CYS A 72 3.20 -2.04 -0.79
CA CYS A 72 2.41 -0.94 -0.26
C CYS A 72 1.16 -0.75 -1.13
N PHE A 73 -0.02 -0.81 -0.54
CA PHE A 73 -1.24 -0.53 -1.29
C PHE A 73 -1.39 0.95 -1.58
N GLY A 74 -1.35 1.33 -2.86
CA GLY A 74 -1.69 2.65 -3.38
C GLY A 74 -3.19 2.74 -3.60
N THR A 75 -3.95 2.96 -2.52
CA THR A 75 -5.40 2.78 -2.55
C THR A 75 -6.15 3.85 -3.33
N ASN A 76 -5.56 5.00 -3.62
CA ASN A 76 -6.17 5.98 -4.51
C ASN A 76 -6.30 5.43 -5.94
N ASP A 77 -5.20 4.94 -6.51
CA ASP A 77 -5.19 4.38 -7.86
C ASP A 77 -5.92 3.04 -7.92
N LEU A 78 -5.75 2.19 -6.91
CA LEU A 78 -6.50 0.95 -6.83
C LEU A 78 -8.02 1.20 -6.81
N THR A 79 -8.48 2.24 -6.11
CA THR A 79 -9.88 2.66 -6.09
C THR A 79 -10.33 3.15 -7.46
N GLN A 80 -9.59 4.08 -8.09
CA GLN A 80 -9.92 4.58 -9.42
C GLN A 80 -10.11 3.45 -10.43
N MET A 81 -9.17 2.52 -10.48
CA MET A 81 -9.20 1.44 -11.46
C MET A 81 -10.23 0.36 -11.14
N THR A 82 -10.53 0.13 -9.86
CA THR A 82 -11.56 -0.82 -9.44
C THR A 82 -12.97 -0.31 -9.73
N PHE A 83 -13.21 0.99 -9.46
CA PHE A 83 -14.49 1.62 -9.77
C PHE A 83 -14.63 2.04 -11.24
N GLY A 84 -13.51 2.19 -11.96
CA GLY A 84 -13.52 2.59 -13.36
C GLY A 84 -13.79 4.07 -13.59
N PHE A 85 -13.46 4.95 -12.63
CA PHE A 85 -13.56 6.39 -12.80
C PHE A 85 -12.36 7.14 -12.19
N SER A 86 -12.06 8.30 -12.75
CA SER A 86 -10.98 9.17 -12.28
C SER A 86 -11.39 9.91 -11.00
N ARG A 87 -10.46 10.01 -10.04
CA ARG A 87 -10.62 10.83 -8.84
C ARG A 87 -10.91 12.31 -9.21
N ASP A 88 -10.25 12.83 -10.24
CA ASP A 88 -10.41 14.22 -10.67
C ASP A 88 -11.79 14.49 -11.31
N ASP A 89 -12.40 13.46 -11.90
CA ASP A 89 -13.73 13.56 -12.51
C ASP A 89 -14.87 13.19 -11.57
N ALA A 90 -14.59 12.46 -10.51
CA ALA A 90 -15.59 11.91 -9.57
C ALA A 90 -16.51 12.98 -8.99
N GLY A 91 -15.97 14.17 -8.68
CA GLY A 91 -16.77 15.30 -8.17
C GLY A 91 -17.92 15.76 -9.09
N LYS A 92 -17.88 15.41 -10.38
CA LYS A 92 -18.92 15.77 -11.34
C LYS A 92 -20.20 14.96 -11.18
N PHE A 93 -20.14 13.75 -10.60
CA PHE A 93 -21.29 12.85 -10.54
C PHE A 93 -21.52 12.20 -9.15
N LEU A 94 -20.53 12.16 -8.26
CA LEU A 94 -20.65 11.48 -6.96
C LEU A 94 -21.79 12.05 -6.09
N ASN A 95 -22.05 13.36 -6.18
CA ASN A 95 -23.16 13.95 -5.43
C ASN A 95 -24.52 13.30 -5.82
N ALA A 96 -24.76 13.03 -7.08
CA ALA A 96 -25.96 12.33 -7.52
C ALA A 96 -26.03 10.89 -6.98
N TYR A 97 -24.90 10.23 -6.81
CA TYR A 97 -24.81 8.88 -6.21
C TYR A 97 -25.13 8.93 -4.71
N TYR A 98 -24.69 9.97 -3.98
CA TYR A 98 -25.04 10.16 -2.57
C TYR A 98 -26.51 10.47 -2.39
N ASP A 99 -27.07 11.37 -3.20
CA ASP A 99 -28.51 11.71 -3.18
C ASP A 99 -29.39 10.49 -3.45
N ALA A 100 -28.97 9.66 -4.39
CA ALA A 100 -29.64 8.40 -4.73
C ALA A 100 -29.34 7.25 -3.75
N LYS A 101 -28.50 7.47 -2.72
CA LYS A 101 -28.03 6.46 -1.76
C LYS A 101 -27.37 5.23 -2.41
N ILE A 102 -26.73 5.41 -3.56
CA ILE A 102 -25.95 4.36 -4.23
C ILE A 102 -24.62 4.19 -3.51
N PHE A 103 -23.98 5.30 -3.12
CA PHE A 103 -22.82 5.30 -2.23
C PHE A 103 -23.17 6.02 -0.91
N GLU A 104 -22.73 5.44 0.20
CA GLU A 104 -22.85 6.05 1.53
C GLU A 104 -21.74 7.03 1.84
N ASN A 105 -20.54 6.78 1.28
CA ASN A 105 -19.31 7.54 1.53
C ASN A 105 -18.55 7.76 0.23
N ASP A 106 -17.69 8.75 0.25
CA ASP A 106 -16.69 8.96 -0.79
C ASP A 106 -15.66 7.80 -0.75
N PRO A 107 -15.53 7.00 -1.84
CA PRO A 107 -14.61 5.88 -1.88
C PRO A 107 -13.14 6.29 -1.83
N PHE A 108 -12.81 7.58 -2.04
CA PHE A 108 -11.47 8.12 -1.87
C PHE A 108 -11.17 8.58 -0.45
N ALA A 109 -12.19 8.87 0.34
CA ALA A 109 -12.05 9.26 1.75
C ALA A 109 -12.10 8.05 2.69
N LYS A 110 -12.94 7.07 2.37
CA LYS A 110 -13.15 5.85 3.15
C LYS A 110 -13.00 4.64 2.23
N LEU A 111 -12.14 3.71 2.64
CA LEU A 111 -11.83 2.53 1.85
C LEU A 111 -13.08 1.70 1.54
N ASP A 112 -13.29 1.39 0.27
CA ASP A 112 -14.24 0.37 -0.15
C ASP A 112 -13.73 -1.03 0.25
N GLN A 113 -14.23 -1.52 1.36
CA GLN A 113 -13.83 -2.83 1.90
C GLN A 113 -14.39 -3.99 1.07
N THR A 114 -15.42 -3.74 0.25
CA THR A 114 -16.12 -4.78 -0.53
C THR A 114 -15.40 -5.12 -1.83
N GLY A 115 -15.00 -4.13 -2.61
CA GLY A 115 -14.30 -4.31 -3.89
C GLY A 115 -12.81 -4.17 -3.73
N VAL A 116 -12.34 -2.95 -3.40
CA VAL A 116 -10.91 -2.66 -3.22
C VAL A 116 -10.31 -3.50 -2.11
N GLY A 117 -11.01 -3.64 -0.98
CA GLY A 117 -10.57 -4.46 0.14
C GLY A 117 -10.41 -5.94 -0.20
N LYS A 118 -11.26 -6.49 -1.09
CA LYS A 118 -11.07 -7.86 -1.60
C LYS A 118 -9.80 -8.01 -2.42
N LEU A 119 -9.45 -7.02 -3.25
CA LEU A 119 -8.19 -7.05 -4.00
C LEU A 119 -6.99 -6.99 -3.07
N MET A 120 -7.06 -6.18 -2.01
CA MET A 120 -6.01 -6.11 -0.99
C MET A 120 -5.84 -7.45 -0.27
N ASP A 121 -6.91 -8.03 0.24
CA ASP A 121 -6.90 -9.34 0.92
C ASP A 121 -6.37 -10.45 0.00
N MET A 122 -6.79 -10.43 -1.28
CA MET A 122 -6.30 -11.38 -2.27
C MET A 122 -4.79 -11.23 -2.51
N ALA A 123 -4.29 -10.01 -2.65
CA ALA A 123 -2.86 -9.77 -2.84
C ALA A 123 -2.02 -10.27 -1.65
N ILE A 124 -2.50 -10.08 -0.43
CA ILE A 124 -1.83 -10.60 0.79
C ILE A 124 -1.81 -12.13 0.79
N LYS A 125 -2.96 -12.76 0.52
CA LYS A 125 -3.10 -14.23 0.49
C LYS A 125 -2.28 -14.90 -0.60
N LEU A 126 -2.04 -14.20 -1.70
CA LEU A 126 -1.20 -14.67 -2.80
C LEU A 126 0.29 -14.41 -2.51
N GLY A 127 0.64 -13.24 -1.98
CA GLY A 127 2.02 -12.80 -1.82
C GLY A 127 2.74 -13.42 -0.62
N LYS A 128 2.14 -13.39 0.58
CA LYS A 128 2.79 -13.87 1.82
C LYS A 128 3.20 -15.36 1.79
N PRO A 129 2.45 -16.30 1.20
CA PRO A 129 2.90 -17.68 1.07
C PRO A 129 4.13 -17.87 0.18
N VAL A 130 4.31 -17.01 -0.83
CA VAL A 130 5.46 -17.04 -1.75
C VAL A 130 6.68 -16.37 -1.14
N ASN A 131 6.48 -15.26 -0.46
CA ASN A 131 7.51 -14.54 0.28
C ASN A 131 7.08 -14.34 1.75
N PRO A 132 7.45 -15.28 2.65
CA PRO A 132 7.07 -15.18 4.07
C PRO A 132 7.65 -13.96 4.80
N LYS A 133 8.65 -13.30 4.22
CA LYS A 133 9.24 -12.06 4.78
C LYS A 133 8.57 -10.80 4.24
N LEU A 134 7.66 -10.96 3.28
CA LEU A 134 6.96 -9.83 2.67
C LEU A 134 6.20 -9.04 3.74
N HIS A 135 6.61 -7.81 3.99
CA HIS A 135 5.80 -6.90 4.78
C HIS A 135 4.90 -6.06 3.87
N VAL A 136 3.74 -5.71 4.38
CA VAL A 136 2.67 -5.13 3.60
C VAL A 136 2.08 -3.94 4.33
N GLY A 137 2.02 -2.81 3.65
CA GLY A 137 1.42 -1.60 4.18
C GLY A 137 0.43 -0.93 3.25
N ILE A 138 -0.05 0.22 3.68
CA ILE A 138 -0.97 1.08 2.92
C ILE A 138 -0.48 2.52 2.98
N CYS A 139 -0.65 3.25 1.90
CA CYS A 139 -0.44 4.69 1.84
C CYS A 139 -1.65 5.40 1.24
N GLY A 140 -1.70 6.72 1.40
CA GLY A 140 -2.77 7.57 0.90
C GLY A 140 -3.77 7.97 2.00
N GLU A 141 -4.90 8.54 1.58
CA GLU A 141 -5.92 9.11 2.46
C GLU A 141 -6.52 8.05 3.41
N HIS A 142 -6.70 6.84 2.94
CA HIS A 142 -7.31 5.73 3.69
C HIS A 142 -6.50 5.33 4.92
N GLY A 143 -5.17 5.50 4.91
CA GLY A 143 -4.33 5.23 6.07
C GLY A 143 -4.60 6.14 7.29
N GLY A 144 -5.35 7.23 7.10
CA GLY A 144 -5.80 8.14 8.16
C GLY A 144 -7.26 7.99 8.55
N ASP A 145 -8.04 7.12 7.88
CA ASP A 145 -9.44 6.86 8.23
C ASP A 145 -9.55 5.69 9.22
N PRO A 146 -10.22 5.87 10.38
CA PRO A 146 -10.30 4.84 11.41
C PRO A 146 -10.84 3.49 10.94
N SER A 147 -11.91 3.51 10.13
CA SER A 147 -12.53 2.26 9.64
C SER A 147 -11.64 1.53 8.65
N SER A 148 -10.88 2.28 7.87
CA SER A 148 -9.89 1.72 6.94
C SER A 148 -8.69 1.13 7.67
N VAL A 149 -8.22 1.80 8.74
CA VAL A 149 -7.14 1.27 9.60
C VAL A 149 -7.57 -0.02 10.29
N GLU A 150 -8.79 -0.07 10.84
CA GLU A 150 -9.35 -1.29 11.42
C GLU A 150 -9.42 -2.44 10.42
N PHE A 151 -9.86 -2.15 9.19
CA PHE A 151 -9.89 -3.14 8.12
C PHE A 151 -8.47 -3.62 7.75
N CYS A 152 -7.50 -2.72 7.64
CA CYS A 152 -6.10 -3.06 7.38
C CYS A 152 -5.55 -4.02 8.45
N HIS A 153 -5.86 -3.75 9.72
CA HIS A 153 -5.50 -4.65 10.82
C HIS A 153 -6.10 -6.05 10.62
N LYS A 154 -7.41 -6.14 10.32
CA LYS A 154 -8.13 -7.41 10.13
C LYS A 154 -7.58 -8.27 8.98
N ILE A 155 -7.12 -7.65 7.89
CA ILE A 155 -6.52 -8.39 6.77
C ILE A 155 -5.02 -8.62 6.92
N GLY A 156 -4.42 -8.18 8.04
CA GLY A 156 -3.03 -8.49 8.42
C GLY A 156 -1.98 -7.63 7.74
N LEU A 157 -2.23 -6.31 7.56
CA LEU A 157 -1.20 -5.36 7.20
C LEU A 157 -0.23 -5.15 8.36
N ASP A 158 1.02 -4.91 8.02
CA ASP A 158 2.10 -4.71 8.97
C ASP A 158 2.23 -3.23 9.38
N TYR A 159 1.86 -2.29 8.50
CA TYR A 159 1.89 -0.85 8.79
C TYR A 159 0.84 -0.04 8.01
N VAL A 160 0.54 1.16 8.51
CA VAL A 160 -0.20 2.19 7.79
C VAL A 160 0.62 3.47 7.71
N SER A 161 0.59 4.14 6.56
CA SER A 161 1.17 5.45 6.34
C SER A 161 0.05 6.46 6.14
N CYS A 162 0.14 7.61 6.80
CA CYS A 162 -0.84 8.68 6.70
C CYS A 162 -0.17 10.05 6.85
N SER A 163 -0.92 11.13 6.57
CA SER A 163 -0.41 12.48 6.80
C SER A 163 -0.09 12.71 8.28
N PRO A 164 0.89 13.55 8.63
CA PRO A 164 1.31 13.78 10.00
C PRO A 164 0.16 14.15 10.95
N PHE A 165 -0.81 14.94 10.48
CA PHE A 165 -1.97 15.36 11.28
C PHE A 165 -2.93 14.21 11.61
N ARG A 166 -2.88 13.11 10.87
CA ARG A 166 -3.72 11.93 11.08
C ARG A 166 -3.07 10.85 11.92
N VAL A 167 -1.78 10.95 12.21
CA VAL A 167 -1.06 9.95 13.01
C VAL A 167 -1.72 9.65 14.36
N PRO A 168 -2.17 10.64 15.18
CA PRO A 168 -2.84 10.33 16.44
C PRO A 168 -4.11 9.51 16.24
N ILE A 169 -4.90 9.82 15.22
CA ILE A 169 -6.16 9.11 14.90
C ILE A 169 -5.85 7.69 14.43
N ALA A 170 -4.89 7.51 13.52
CA ALA A 170 -4.49 6.21 13.02
C ALA A 170 -3.96 5.29 14.13
N ARG A 171 -3.12 5.83 15.03
CA ARG A 171 -2.63 5.09 16.20
C ARG A 171 -3.74 4.64 17.13
N LEU A 172 -4.72 5.52 17.39
CA LEU A 172 -5.87 5.17 18.22
C LEU A 172 -6.71 4.07 17.57
N ALA A 173 -7.00 4.19 16.28
CA ALA A 173 -7.77 3.19 15.54
C ALA A 173 -7.06 1.84 15.52
N ALA A 174 -5.75 1.80 15.29
CA ALA A 174 -4.96 0.57 15.34
C ALA A 174 -4.97 -0.08 16.73
N ALA A 175 -4.84 0.71 17.79
CA ALA A 175 -4.92 0.21 19.16
C ALA A 175 -6.32 -0.35 19.50
N GLN A 176 -7.38 0.31 19.04
CA GLN A 176 -8.76 -0.17 19.23
C GLN A 176 -9.00 -1.48 18.47
N ALA A 177 -8.47 -1.63 17.23
CA ALA A 177 -8.57 -2.86 16.48
C ALA A 177 -7.84 -4.01 17.18
N ALA A 178 -6.62 -3.79 17.65
CA ALA A 178 -5.86 -4.80 18.39
C ALA A 178 -6.56 -5.26 19.67
N ILE A 179 -7.13 -4.34 20.48
CA ILE A 179 -7.89 -4.66 21.69
C ILE A 179 -9.17 -5.46 21.36
N ALA A 180 -9.78 -5.20 20.21
CA ALA A 180 -10.99 -5.92 19.81
C ALA A 180 -10.71 -7.39 19.46
N ASP A 181 -9.52 -7.70 18.94
CA ASP A 181 -9.08 -9.07 18.61
C ASP A 181 -8.70 -9.90 19.85
N GLU A 182 -8.40 -9.25 21.00
CA GLU A 182 -8.09 -9.94 22.26
C GLU A 182 -9.34 -10.44 23.01
N LYS A 183 -10.54 -10.08 22.57
CA LYS A 183 -11.82 -10.46 23.18
C LYS A 183 -12.49 -11.63 22.47
#